data_2e4f23230cb2347f170a99d6187e9796
#
_entry.id   2e4f23230cb2347f170a99d6187e9796
#
_cell.length_a   1.000
_cell.length_b   1.000
_cell.length_c   1.000
_cell.angle_alpha   90.00
_cell.angle_beta   90.00
_cell.angle_gamma   90.00
#
_symmetry.space_group_name_H-M   'P 1'
#
loop_
_entity.id
_entity.type
_entity.pdbx_description
1 polymer ?
#
loop_
_entity_poly.entity_id
_entity_poly.type
_entity_poly.pdbx_seq_one_letter_code
_entity_poly.pdbx_strand_id
1 'polypeptide(L)'
;AIEGALKAAKKYAYERDGHADHEIIAMNHSFHGRSIGALSVTGTAHYREPFEPLMGGVKFADFNDLESVKAQVTDKTCAIIAETVQGEGGIYPATKEFLEGLRKLCDEKDIILILDEIQCGMGRTGHYFAWQAYGVQPDIMTCAKALGCGVPVGAFVLNKKAAAASLKPGDHGTTYGGNPFVCAAVSKVFDIFEKDQILSHVQGLTPYFEEKLDELVAKHDCAETRRGKGFMQGIVIKGRPVGDVVKKALAKGLLVISAGSDVLRLVPPLVITKEDIDKMAEILDECME
;
A
#
# COMPACT_ATOMS: atom_id res chain seq x y z
N ALA A 1 -5.11 6.03 10.40
CA ALA A 1 -5.95 5.34 9.40
C ALA A 1 -6.08 3.85 9.72
N ILE A 2 -4.96 3.13 9.84
CA ILE A 2 -4.96 1.69 10.14
C ILE A 2 -5.58 1.41 11.51
N GLU A 3 -5.26 2.18 12.55
CA GLU A 3 -5.85 2.01 13.88
C GLU A 3 -7.39 2.07 13.83
N GLY A 4 -7.94 3.02 13.08
CA GLY A 4 -9.39 3.15 12.89
C GLY A 4 -9.98 1.98 12.11
N ALA A 5 -9.30 1.53 11.05
CA ALA A 5 -9.74 0.38 10.24
C ALA A 5 -9.78 -0.92 11.05
N LEU A 6 -8.74 -1.20 11.84
CA LEU A 6 -8.67 -2.38 12.70
C LEU A 6 -9.79 -2.36 13.77
N LYS A 7 -10.00 -1.19 14.40
CA LYS A 7 -11.09 -1.02 15.37
C LYS A 7 -12.47 -1.21 14.74
N ALA A 8 -12.68 -0.66 13.52
CA ALA A 8 -13.94 -0.82 12.81
C ALA A 8 -14.22 -2.29 12.46
N ALA A 9 -13.21 -3.03 12.00
CA ALA A 9 -13.34 -4.44 11.69
C ALA A 9 -13.62 -5.31 12.95
N LYS A 10 -12.87 -5.07 14.04
CA LYS A 10 -13.11 -5.78 15.32
C LYS A 10 -14.49 -5.45 15.90
N LYS A 11 -14.93 -4.20 15.80
CA LYS A 11 -16.26 -3.78 16.27
C LYS A 11 -17.37 -4.40 15.43
N TYR A 12 -17.20 -4.49 14.10
CA TYR A 12 -18.12 -5.20 13.21
C TYR A 12 -18.33 -6.63 13.68
N ALA A 13 -17.25 -7.36 13.93
CA ALA A 13 -17.34 -8.74 14.40
C ALA A 13 -17.95 -8.83 15.81
N TYR A 14 -17.63 -7.89 16.71
CA TYR A 14 -18.26 -7.83 18.03
C TYR A 14 -19.78 -7.66 17.96
N GLU A 15 -20.27 -6.79 17.09
CA GLU A 15 -21.73 -6.60 16.91
C GLU A 15 -22.39 -7.84 16.27
N ARG A 16 -21.66 -8.56 15.40
CA ARG A 16 -22.12 -9.80 14.79
C ARG A 16 -22.18 -10.98 15.78
N ASP A 17 -21.11 -11.18 16.55
CA ASP A 17 -20.87 -12.41 17.31
C ASP A 17 -21.14 -12.27 18.82
N GLY A 18 -21.24 -11.03 19.33
CA GLY A 18 -21.52 -10.73 20.74
C GLY A 18 -20.33 -10.93 21.70
N HIS A 19 -19.11 -11.14 21.17
CA HIS A 19 -17.88 -11.29 21.96
C HIS A 19 -16.68 -10.62 21.28
N ALA A 20 -15.54 -10.48 21.98
CA ALA A 20 -14.40 -9.68 21.55
C ALA A 20 -13.15 -10.49 21.15
N ASP A 21 -13.17 -11.78 21.15
CA ASP A 21 -12.00 -12.64 20.89
C ASP A 21 -11.82 -12.91 19.40
N HIS A 22 -11.48 -11.85 18.64
CA HIS A 22 -11.37 -11.95 17.18
C HIS A 22 -9.93 -11.81 16.67
N GLU A 23 -9.65 -12.48 15.54
CA GLU A 23 -8.37 -12.55 14.86
C GLU A 23 -8.36 -11.74 13.56
N ILE A 24 -7.20 -11.24 13.17
CA ILE A 24 -6.95 -10.54 11.92
C ILE A 24 -5.84 -11.26 11.16
N ILE A 25 -6.05 -11.49 9.87
CA ILE A 25 -5.03 -12.03 8.98
C ILE A 25 -4.38 -10.87 8.23
N ALA A 26 -3.05 -10.77 8.31
CA ALA A 26 -2.22 -9.83 7.58
C ALA A 26 -1.26 -10.58 6.65
N MET A 27 -0.62 -9.87 5.73
CA MET A 27 0.29 -10.51 4.77
C MET A 27 1.75 -10.45 5.25
N ASN A 28 2.51 -11.51 5.03
CA ASN A 28 3.96 -11.50 5.18
C ASN A 28 4.56 -10.38 4.32
N HIS A 29 5.64 -9.78 4.79
CA HIS A 29 6.33 -8.64 4.14
C HIS A 29 5.51 -7.36 4.00
N SER A 30 4.29 -7.29 4.54
CA SER A 30 3.48 -6.08 4.53
C SER A 30 4.04 -4.99 5.44
N PHE A 31 3.63 -3.75 5.15
CA PHE A 31 3.92 -2.60 6.02
C PHE A 31 2.68 -1.72 6.16
N HIS A 32 2.10 -1.67 7.36
CA HIS A 32 0.88 -0.92 7.65
C HIS A 32 1.07 0.27 8.58
N GLY A 33 2.24 0.41 9.17
CA GLY A 33 2.56 1.57 10.03
C GLY A 33 3.40 1.21 11.26
N ARG A 34 3.57 2.22 12.15
CA ARG A 34 4.45 2.13 13.32
C ARG A 34 3.76 2.37 14.65
N SER A 35 2.46 2.76 14.68
CA SER A 35 1.66 2.73 15.90
C SER A 35 1.36 1.28 16.29
N ILE A 36 1.09 1.02 17.57
CA ILE A 36 1.04 -0.35 18.12
C ILE A 36 0.08 -1.26 17.35
N GLY A 37 -1.15 -0.82 17.05
CA GLY A 37 -2.09 -1.63 16.28
C GLY A 37 -1.62 -1.85 14.82
N ALA A 38 -1.18 -0.80 14.14
CA ALA A 38 -0.65 -0.90 12.77
C ALA A 38 0.63 -1.75 12.71
N LEU A 39 1.50 -1.62 13.71
CA LEU A 39 2.71 -2.43 13.82
C LEU A 39 2.37 -3.90 14.04
N SER A 40 1.33 -4.20 14.79
CA SER A 40 0.87 -5.58 15.04
C SER A 40 0.51 -6.34 13.77
N VAL A 41 -0.03 -5.64 12.76
CA VAL A 41 -0.41 -6.23 11.46
C VAL A 41 0.65 -6.03 10.37
N THR A 42 1.80 -5.42 10.69
CA THR A 42 2.94 -5.29 9.78
C THR A 42 3.70 -6.60 9.67
N GLY A 43 3.76 -7.20 8.46
CA GLY A 43 4.30 -8.55 8.24
C GLY A 43 5.81 -8.69 8.33
N THR A 44 6.55 -7.58 8.25
CA THR A 44 8.01 -7.57 8.33
C THR A 44 8.47 -7.69 9.79
N ALA A 45 8.97 -8.86 10.19
CA ALA A 45 9.23 -9.24 11.58
C ALA A 45 10.15 -8.26 12.33
N HIS A 46 11.27 -7.84 11.71
CA HIS A 46 12.25 -6.96 12.39
C HIS A 46 11.68 -5.60 12.84
N TYR A 47 10.55 -5.15 12.27
CA TYR A 47 9.87 -3.95 12.76
C TYR A 47 9.09 -4.20 14.03
N ARG A 48 8.62 -5.42 14.26
CA ARG A 48 7.77 -5.83 15.39
C ARG A 48 8.56 -6.28 16.62
N GLU A 49 9.59 -7.09 16.40
CA GLU A 49 10.36 -7.78 17.45
C GLU A 49 10.77 -6.89 18.63
N PRO A 50 11.29 -5.66 18.43
CA PRO A 50 11.71 -4.82 19.55
C PRO A 50 10.55 -4.30 20.42
N PHE A 51 9.29 -4.47 19.97
CA PHE A 51 8.11 -3.86 20.62
C PHE A 51 7.09 -4.89 21.11
N GLU A 52 7.46 -6.17 21.13
CA GLU A 52 6.59 -7.21 21.65
C GLU A 52 6.49 -7.15 23.20
N PRO A 53 5.30 -7.49 23.80
CA PRO A 53 4.11 -8.05 23.13
C PRO A 53 3.27 -6.98 22.45
N LEU A 54 2.83 -7.30 21.22
CA LEU A 54 1.93 -6.45 20.43
C LEU A 54 0.46 -6.90 20.61
N MET A 55 -0.45 -6.36 19.79
CA MET A 55 -1.87 -6.76 19.81
C MET A 55 -1.99 -8.25 19.46
N GLY A 56 -2.62 -9.02 20.34
CA GLY A 56 -2.90 -10.43 20.12
C GLY A 56 -3.90 -10.69 18.99
N GLY A 57 -3.98 -11.95 18.55
CA GLY A 57 -4.93 -12.40 17.53
C GLY A 57 -4.56 -11.95 16.10
N VAL A 58 -3.28 -11.71 15.81
CA VAL A 58 -2.81 -11.46 14.46
C VAL A 58 -2.12 -12.70 13.92
N LYS A 59 -2.50 -13.10 12.70
CA LYS A 59 -1.91 -14.19 11.94
C LYS A 59 -1.35 -13.66 10.62
N PHE A 60 -0.34 -14.34 10.09
CA PHE A 60 0.30 -13.93 8.83
C PHE A 60 0.16 -15.02 7.78
N ALA A 61 -0.13 -14.60 6.55
CA ALA A 61 -0.23 -15.46 5.37
C ALA A 61 0.68 -14.92 4.25
N ASP A 62 1.02 -15.76 3.29
CA ASP A 62 1.86 -15.35 2.18
C ASP A 62 1.05 -14.52 1.16
N PHE A 63 1.67 -13.42 0.71
CA PHE A 63 1.07 -12.54 -0.27
C PHE A 63 1.01 -13.21 -1.65
N ASN A 64 -0.11 -13.04 -2.37
CA ASN A 64 -0.42 -13.73 -3.61
C ASN A 64 -0.60 -15.27 -3.50
N ASP A 65 -0.77 -15.78 -2.28
CA ASP A 65 -1.11 -17.17 -2.01
C ASP A 65 -2.45 -17.27 -1.25
N LEU A 66 -3.53 -17.54 -1.97
CA LEU A 66 -4.87 -17.63 -1.38
C LEU A 66 -5.01 -18.85 -0.45
N GLU A 67 -4.28 -19.94 -0.73
CA GLU A 67 -4.34 -21.15 0.12
C GLU A 67 -3.64 -20.89 1.45
N SER A 68 -2.54 -20.15 1.45
CA SER A 68 -1.88 -19.67 2.68
C SER A 68 -2.85 -18.83 3.52
N VAL A 69 -3.64 -17.93 2.90
CA VAL A 69 -4.65 -17.16 3.62
C VAL A 69 -5.75 -18.04 4.18
N LYS A 70 -6.30 -18.96 3.39
CA LYS A 70 -7.37 -19.89 3.82
C LYS A 70 -6.94 -20.74 5.01
N ALA A 71 -5.68 -21.18 5.04
CA ALA A 71 -5.11 -21.97 6.14
C ALA A 71 -5.08 -21.21 7.49
N GLN A 72 -5.08 -19.87 7.45
CA GLN A 72 -5.12 -19.03 8.67
C GLN A 72 -6.54 -18.71 9.15
N VAL A 73 -7.56 -18.93 8.32
CA VAL A 73 -8.96 -18.61 8.67
C VAL A 73 -9.48 -19.54 9.75
N THR A 74 -10.07 -18.96 10.78
CA THR A 74 -10.78 -19.65 11.86
C THR A 74 -12.14 -19.02 12.08
N ASP A 75 -12.94 -19.60 12.96
CA ASP A 75 -14.23 -19.02 13.37
C ASP A 75 -14.08 -17.67 14.10
N LYS A 76 -12.85 -17.34 14.57
CA LYS A 76 -12.53 -16.05 15.18
C LYS A 76 -12.06 -14.99 14.18
N THR A 77 -11.82 -15.34 12.94
CA THR A 77 -11.30 -14.39 11.94
C THR A 77 -12.36 -13.32 11.65
N CYS A 78 -12.01 -12.05 11.88
CA CYS A 78 -12.91 -10.92 11.64
C CYS A 78 -12.48 -10.06 10.44
N ALA A 79 -11.21 -10.07 10.09
CA ALA A 79 -10.70 -9.26 8.98
C ALA A 79 -9.48 -9.89 8.32
N ILE A 80 -9.31 -9.53 7.04
CA ILE A 80 -8.08 -9.71 6.27
C ILE A 80 -7.61 -8.33 5.84
N ILE A 81 -6.34 -8.00 6.09
CA ILE A 81 -5.72 -6.76 5.65
C ILE A 81 -4.61 -7.04 4.64
N ALA A 82 -4.63 -6.34 3.52
CA ALA A 82 -3.62 -6.44 2.47
C ALA A 82 -3.38 -5.09 1.79
N GLU A 83 -2.21 -4.93 1.17
CA GLU A 83 -1.91 -3.86 0.23
C GLU A 83 -2.25 -4.34 -1.19
N THR A 84 -2.72 -3.47 -2.08
CA THR A 84 -2.86 -3.83 -3.51
C THR A 84 -1.51 -3.86 -4.23
N VAL A 85 -0.52 -3.14 -3.70
CA VAL A 85 0.89 -3.27 -4.04
C VAL A 85 1.68 -3.16 -2.75
N GLN A 86 2.39 -4.22 -2.35
CA GLN A 86 3.29 -4.16 -1.19
C GLN A 86 4.46 -3.24 -1.50
N GLY A 87 4.45 -2.04 -0.90
CA GLY A 87 5.44 -1.01 -1.19
C GLY A 87 6.78 -1.26 -0.51
N GLU A 88 6.77 -1.33 0.81
CA GLU A 88 7.98 -1.54 1.62
C GLU A 88 8.52 -2.97 1.50
N GLY A 89 7.65 -3.94 1.22
CA GLY A 89 8.01 -5.35 1.02
C GLY A 89 8.78 -5.63 -0.27
N GLY A 90 8.94 -4.65 -1.18
CA GLY A 90 9.73 -4.79 -2.41
C GLY A 90 8.94 -4.61 -3.70
N ILE A 91 7.94 -3.76 -3.71
CA ILE A 91 7.12 -3.42 -4.89
C ILE A 91 6.47 -4.67 -5.52
N TYR A 92 5.73 -5.42 -4.75
CA TYR A 92 4.98 -6.57 -5.22
C TYR A 92 3.51 -6.22 -5.48
N PRO A 93 3.05 -6.15 -6.75
CA PRO A 93 1.63 -6.04 -7.05
C PRO A 93 0.87 -7.30 -6.66
N ALA A 94 -0.34 -7.13 -6.13
CA ALA A 94 -1.28 -8.23 -6.00
C ALA A 94 -1.66 -8.77 -7.39
N THR A 95 -1.88 -10.08 -7.49
CA THR A 95 -2.52 -10.65 -8.67
C THR A 95 -4.03 -10.39 -8.61
N LYS A 96 -4.68 -10.36 -9.76
CA LYS A 96 -6.13 -10.18 -9.83
C LYS A 96 -6.85 -11.34 -9.14
N GLU A 97 -6.39 -12.55 -9.41
CA GLU A 97 -6.94 -13.80 -8.85
C GLU A 97 -6.84 -13.81 -7.33
N PHE A 98 -5.75 -13.29 -6.76
CA PHE A 98 -5.58 -13.18 -5.31
C PHE A 98 -6.60 -12.23 -4.69
N LEU A 99 -6.74 -11.00 -5.22
CA LEU A 99 -7.69 -10.04 -4.68
C LEU A 99 -9.15 -10.46 -4.86
N GLU A 100 -9.52 -11.05 -6.01
CA GLU A 100 -10.84 -11.63 -6.24
C GLU A 100 -11.10 -12.79 -5.27
N GLY A 101 -10.08 -13.63 -5.04
CA GLY A 101 -10.14 -14.72 -4.09
C GLY A 101 -10.34 -14.24 -2.64
N LEU A 102 -9.61 -13.18 -2.22
CA LEU A 102 -9.81 -12.55 -0.91
C LEU A 102 -11.23 -12.00 -0.78
N ARG A 103 -11.74 -11.28 -1.80
CA ARG A 103 -13.09 -10.74 -1.75
C ARG A 103 -14.13 -11.83 -1.61
N LYS A 104 -14.04 -12.87 -2.42
CA LYS A 104 -14.94 -14.03 -2.35
C LYS A 104 -14.90 -14.71 -0.97
N LEU A 105 -13.69 -14.97 -0.45
CA LEU A 105 -13.51 -15.56 0.89
C LEU A 105 -14.13 -14.71 1.98
N CYS A 106 -13.92 -13.39 1.93
CA CYS A 106 -14.50 -12.45 2.89
C CYS A 106 -16.04 -12.40 2.81
N ASP A 107 -16.61 -12.50 1.62
CA ASP A 107 -18.07 -12.54 1.44
C ASP A 107 -18.67 -13.83 1.97
N GLU A 108 -18.05 -14.98 1.67
CA GLU A 108 -18.52 -16.30 2.11
C GLU A 108 -18.45 -16.50 3.63
N LYS A 109 -17.47 -15.89 4.29
CA LYS A 109 -17.21 -16.03 5.73
C LYS A 109 -17.71 -14.86 6.57
N ASP A 110 -18.31 -13.85 5.94
CA ASP A 110 -18.66 -12.58 6.58
C ASP A 110 -17.48 -11.92 7.32
N ILE A 111 -16.31 -11.93 6.69
CA ILE A 111 -15.06 -11.30 7.15
C ILE A 111 -14.92 -9.93 6.47
N ILE A 112 -14.31 -8.96 7.15
CA ILE A 112 -14.02 -7.63 6.61
C ILE A 112 -12.74 -7.67 5.77
N LEU A 113 -12.82 -7.26 4.49
CA LEU A 113 -11.66 -7.01 3.65
C LEU A 113 -11.19 -5.57 3.82
N ILE A 114 -9.97 -5.40 4.34
CA ILE A 114 -9.30 -4.10 4.46
C ILE A 114 -8.22 -4.02 3.37
N LEU A 115 -8.33 -3.03 2.48
CA LEU A 115 -7.25 -2.72 1.53
C LEU A 115 -6.53 -1.44 1.95
N ASP A 116 -5.22 -1.57 2.18
CA ASP A 116 -4.34 -0.47 2.53
C ASP A 116 -3.87 0.24 1.26
N GLU A 117 -4.42 1.43 1.03
CA GLU A 117 -4.12 2.29 -0.10
C GLU A 117 -3.22 3.48 0.28
N ILE A 118 -2.56 3.41 1.45
CA ILE A 118 -1.73 4.51 1.98
C ILE A 118 -0.54 4.83 1.05
N GLN A 119 0.05 3.82 0.42
CA GLN A 119 1.16 4.04 -0.53
C GLN A 119 0.73 3.91 -1.99
N CYS A 120 -0.09 2.94 -2.34
CA CYS A 120 -0.48 2.65 -3.72
C CYS A 120 -1.68 3.47 -4.23
N GLY A 121 -2.43 4.13 -3.32
CA GLY A 121 -3.53 5.01 -3.67
C GLY A 121 -3.12 6.39 -4.18
N MET A 122 -4.08 7.30 -4.23
CA MET A 122 -3.91 8.69 -4.64
C MET A 122 -3.19 8.85 -5.98
N GLY A 123 -3.70 8.18 -7.01
CA GLY A 123 -3.21 8.32 -8.39
C GLY A 123 -1.96 7.52 -8.74
N ARG A 124 -1.26 6.96 -7.76
CA ARG A 124 0.04 6.30 -7.94
C ARG A 124 0.04 5.20 -9.01
N THR A 125 -1.05 4.45 -9.12
CA THR A 125 -1.23 3.36 -10.09
C THR A 125 -2.06 3.75 -11.31
N GLY A 126 -2.34 5.05 -11.49
CA GLY A 126 -3.20 5.56 -12.57
C GLY A 126 -4.70 5.59 -12.24
N HIS A 127 -5.08 5.19 -11.04
CA HIS A 127 -6.45 5.27 -10.51
C HIS A 127 -6.43 6.04 -9.19
N TYR A 128 -7.55 6.63 -8.76
CA TYR A 128 -7.58 7.26 -7.43
C TYR A 128 -7.11 6.30 -6.34
N PHE A 129 -7.61 5.06 -6.40
CA PHE A 129 -7.19 3.98 -5.53
C PHE A 129 -6.91 2.73 -6.35
N ALA A 130 -5.84 2.00 -6.02
CA ALA A 130 -5.34 0.90 -6.83
C ALA A 130 -6.35 -0.26 -6.96
N TRP A 131 -7.20 -0.49 -5.95
CA TRP A 131 -8.25 -1.51 -5.99
C TRP A 131 -9.22 -1.34 -7.17
N GLN A 132 -9.40 -0.10 -7.67
CA GLN A 132 -10.29 0.19 -8.80
C GLN A 132 -9.83 -0.49 -10.10
N ALA A 133 -8.50 -0.62 -10.30
CA ALA A 133 -7.94 -1.32 -11.44
C ALA A 133 -8.25 -2.84 -11.44
N TYR A 134 -8.53 -3.39 -10.26
CA TYR A 134 -8.86 -4.80 -10.10
C TYR A 134 -10.37 -5.07 -10.09
N GLY A 135 -11.20 -4.03 -9.91
CA GLY A 135 -12.64 -4.17 -9.73
C GLY A 135 -13.03 -4.83 -8.40
N VAL A 136 -12.13 -4.86 -7.43
CA VAL A 136 -12.33 -5.52 -6.12
C VAL A 136 -12.55 -4.47 -5.04
N GLN A 137 -13.80 -4.17 -4.73
CA GLN A 137 -14.14 -3.19 -3.70
C GLN A 137 -13.89 -3.74 -2.29
N PRO A 138 -13.07 -3.08 -1.45
CA PRO A 138 -12.91 -3.46 -0.05
C PRO A 138 -14.14 -3.08 0.80
N ASP A 139 -14.24 -3.69 1.99
CA ASP A 139 -15.18 -3.23 3.01
C ASP A 139 -14.65 -1.99 3.73
N ILE A 140 -13.33 -1.94 3.94
CA ILE A 140 -12.63 -0.81 4.53
C ILE A 140 -11.40 -0.50 3.67
N MET A 141 -11.21 0.77 3.33
CA MET A 141 -10.02 1.27 2.66
C MET A 141 -9.30 2.27 3.58
N THR A 142 -7.98 2.20 3.64
CA THR A 142 -7.17 3.20 4.36
C THR A 142 -6.38 4.06 3.41
N CYS A 143 -6.26 5.35 3.71
CA CYS A 143 -5.45 6.29 2.95
C CYS A 143 -4.78 7.32 3.86
N ALA A 144 -3.60 7.79 3.45
CA ALA A 144 -2.79 8.79 4.11
C ALA A 144 -1.75 9.35 3.11
N LYS A 145 -0.58 9.75 3.57
CA LYS A 145 0.55 10.23 2.73
C LYS A 145 0.09 11.24 1.67
N ALA A 146 -0.01 10.81 0.40
CA ALA A 146 -0.41 11.66 -0.71
C ALA A 146 -1.83 12.23 -0.59
N LEU A 147 -2.69 11.68 0.28
CA LEU A 147 -4.02 12.22 0.57
C LEU A 147 -3.95 13.70 0.98
N GLY A 148 -2.96 14.06 1.80
CA GLY A 148 -2.76 15.43 2.27
C GLY A 148 -1.72 16.21 1.49
N CYS A 149 -1.01 15.58 0.55
CA CYS A 149 0.05 16.19 -0.27
C CYS A 149 1.05 17.01 0.57
N GLY A 150 1.54 16.43 1.70
CA GLY A 150 2.46 17.05 2.66
C GLY A 150 1.78 17.51 3.96
N VAL A 151 0.46 17.69 3.99
CA VAL A 151 -0.28 17.93 5.23
C VAL A 151 -0.52 16.60 5.94
N PRO A 152 -0.17 16.46 7.25
CA PRO A 152 -0.37 15.23 7.99
C PRO A 152 -1.86 14.90 8.15
N VAL A 153 -2.31 13.86 7.48
CA VAL A 153 -3.70 13.38 7.51
C VAL A 153 -3.75 11.89 7.18
N GLY A 154 -4.70 11.20 7.75
CA GLY A 154 -5.06 9.84 7.40
C GLY A 154 -6.57 9.66 7.50
N ALA A 155 -7.09 8.77 6.67
CA ALA A 155 -8.50 8.44 6.67
C ALA A 155 -8.69 6.94 6.50
N PHE A 156 -9.81 6.42 6.98
CA PHE A 156 -10.32 5.11 6.64
C PHE A 156 -11.77 5.27 6.17
N VAL A 157 -12.10 4.58 5.10
CA VAL A 157 -13.39 4.67 4.43
C VAL A 157 -14.09 3.33 4.55
N LEU A 158 -15.32 3.35 5.01
CA LEU A 158 -16.14 2.16 5.22
C LEU A 158 -17.16 2.05 4.08
N ASN A 159 -17.33 0.86 3.52
CA ASN A 159 -18.45 0.61 2.62
C ASN A 159 -19.77 0.53 3.43
N LYS A 160 -20.89 0.34 2.73
CA LYS A 160 -22.21 0.29 3.37
C LYS A 160 -22.32 -0.84 4.40
N LYS A 161 -21.71 -2.01 4.12
CA LYS A 161 -21.70 -3.17 5.04
C LYS A 161 -20.98 -2.82 6.34
N ALA A 162 -19.73 -2.40 6.25
CA ALA A 162 -18.91 -2.07 7.42
C ALA A 162 -19.47 -0.88 8.20
N ALA A 163 -20.00 0.15 7.53
CA ALA A 163 -20.56 1.33 8.18
C ALA A 163 -21.83 1.05 8.97
N ALA A 164 -22.66 0.10 8.53
CA ALA A 164 -23.95 -0.19 9.17
C ALA A 164 -23.81 -0.89 10.53
N ALA A 165 -22.72 -1.60 10.79
CA ALA A 165 -22.58 -2.48 11.95
C ALA A 165 -21.21 -2.37 12.66
N SER A 166 -20.52 -1.22 12.57
CA SER A 166 -19.24 -1.03 13.23
C SER A 166 -19.24 0.12 14.24
N LEU A 167 -18.40 1.13 14.03
CA LEU A 167 -18.19 2.22 14.99
C LEU A 167 -19.45 3.08 15.21
N LYS A 168 -19.76 3.34 16.47
CA LYS A 168 -20.82 4.26 16.92
C LYS A 168 -20.21 5.48 17.60
N PRO A 169 -20.98 6.55 17.82
CA PRO A 169 -20.50 7.70 18.59
C PRO A 169 -19.91 7.28 19.94
N GLY A 170 -18.67 7.68 20.21
CA GLY A 170 -17.91 7.32 21.40
C GLY A 170 -16.94 6.14 21.26
N ASP A 171 -17.05 5.31 20.21
CA ASP A 171 -16.16 4.13 20.03
C ASP A 171 -14.76 4.50 19.56
N HIS A 172 -14.63 5.58 18.77
CA HIS A 172 -13.37 6.01 18.20
C HIS A 172 -13.32 7.52 18.01
N GLY A 173 -12.14 8.11 18.16
CA GLY A 173 -11.95 9.52 17.98
C GLY A 173 -10.49 9.92 18.06
N THR A 174 -10.20 11.15 17.61
CA THR A 174 -8.92 11.81 17.76
C THR A 174 -9.16 13.31 17.88
N THR A 175 -8.40 13.99 18.74
CA THR A 175 -8.60 15.40 19.06
C THR A 175 -8.58 16.29 17.81
N TYR A 176 -7.69 16.02 16.87
CA TYR A 176 -7.51 16.83 15.65
C TYR A 176 -8.08 16.19 14.39
N GLY A 177 -8.72 15.03 14.50
CA GLY A 177 -9.30 14.33 13.34
C GLY A 177 -10.42 15.14 12.68
N GLY A 178 -10.39 15.22 11.36
CA GLY A 178 -11.40 15.91 10.57
C GLY A 178 -11.43 17.44 10.77
N ASN A 179 -10.33 18.05 11.25
CA ASN A 179 -10.30 19.49 11.42
C ASN A 179 -10.39 20.23 10.07
N PRO A 180 -10.96 21.47 10.04
CA PRO A 180 -11.22 22.19 8.80
C PRO A 180 -9.98 22.43 7.94
N PHE A 181 -8.81 22.63 8.54
CA PHE A 181 -7.57 22.89 7.81
C PHE A 181 -7.15 21.67 6.97
N VAL A 182 -7.05 20.48 7.57
CA VAL A 182 -6.67 19.27 6.83
C VAL A 182 -7.75 18.86 5.82
N CYS A 183 -9.04 19.04 6.14
CA CYS A 183 -10.12 18.75 5.21
C CYS A 183 -10.08 19.66 3.99
N ALA A 184 -9.80 20.94 4.17
CA ALA A 184 -9.63 21.89 3.07
C ALA A 184 -8.41 21.52 2.18
N ALA A 185 -7.30 21.11 2.78
CA ALA A 185 -6.13 20.65 2.05
C ALA A 185 -6.44 19.39 1.21
N VAL A 186 -7.10 18.39 1.80
CA VAL A 186 -7.51 17.17 1.10
C VAL A 186 -8.48 17.47 -0.04
N SER A 187 -9.51 18.29 0.20
CA SER A 187 -10.42 18.76 -0.87
C SER A 187 -9.65 19.39 -2.01
N LYS A 188 -8.65 20.25 -1.70
CA LYS A 188 -7.85 20.91 -2.72
C LYS A 188 -6.98 19.93 -3.52
N VAL A 189 -6.50 18.86 -2.91
CA VAL A 189 -5.77 17.79 -3.63
C VAL A 189 -6.69 17.16 -4.69
N PHE A 190 -7.93 16.82 -4.35
CA PHE A 190 -8.89 16.26 -5.33
C PHE A 190 -9.24 17.26 -6.43
N ASP A 191 -9.43 18.56 -6.11
CA ASP A 191 -9.64 19.61 -7.12
C ASP A 191 -8.48 19.67 -8.14
N ILE A 192 -7.24 19.54 -7.66
CA ILE A 192 -6.04 19.53 -8.52
C ILE A 192 -6.03 18.28 -9.40
N PHE A 193 -6.33 17.11 -8.85
CA PHE A 193 -6.42 15.87 -9.62
C PHE A 193 -7.39 15.98 -10.79
N GLU A 194 -8.58 16.55 -10.55
CA GLU A 194 -9.59 16.75 -11.59
C GLU A 194 -9.15 17.82 -12.59
N LYS A 195 -8.74 18.99 -12.10
CA LYS A 195 -8.37 20.14 -12.94
C LYS A 195 -7.19 19.82 -13.87
N ASP A 196 -6.15 19.21 -13.32
CA ASP A 196 -4.90 18.97 -14.03
C ASP A 196 -4.85 17.56 -14.64
N GLN A 197 -5.96 16.81 -14.61
CA GLN A 197 -6.12 15.50 -15.23
C GLN A 197 -5.01 14.49 -14.82
N ILE A 198 -4.63 14.51 -13.54
CA ILE A 198 -3.48 13.75 -13.01
C ILE A 198 -3.56 12.26 -13.33
N LEU A 199 -4.74 11.64 -13.20
CA LEU A 199 -4.89 10.20 -13.48
C LEU A 199 -4.60 9.87 -14.95
N SER A 200 -5.14 10.66 -15.88
CA SER A 200 -4.91 10.49 -17.32
C SER A 200 -3.44 10.69 -17.68
N HIS A 201 -2.78 11.66 -17.02
CA HIS A 201 -1.34 11.90 -17.18
C HIS A 201 -0.53 10.68 -16.73
N VAL A 202 -0.78 10.14 -15.53
CA VAL A 202 -0.09 8.94 -15.02
C VAL A 202 -0.34 7.75 -15.94
N GLN A 203 -1.59 7.51 -16.35
CA GLN A 203 -1.93 6.42 -17.26
C GLN A 203 -1.20 6.54 -18.61
N GLY A 204 -1.19 7.74 -19.18
CA GLY A 204 -0.55 7.99 -20.49
C GLY A 204 0.97 7.88 -20.45
N LEU A 205 1.60 8.23 -19.33
CA LEU A 205 3.06 8.24 -19.21
C LEU A 205 3.64 6.92 -18.67
N THR A 206 2.81 6.08 -18.01
CA THR A 206 3.24 4.80 -17.44
C THR A 206 3.93 3.88 -18.46
N PRO A 207 3.41 3.66 -19.69
CA PRO A 207 4.09 2.78 -20.66
C PRO A 207 5.51 3.25 -21.00
N TYR A 208 5.69 4.55 -21.15
CA TYR A 208 7.02 5.13 -21.42
C TYR A 208 7.97 4.95 -20.22
N PHE A 209 7.48 5.16 -19.01
CA PHE A 209 8.26 4.94 -17.80
C PHE A 209 8.68 3.49 -17.66
N GLU A 210 7.76 2.55 -17.91
CA GLU A 210 8.04 1.12 -17.87
C GLU A 210 9.04 0.69 -18.93
N GLU A 211 8.92 1.20 -20.17
CA GLU A 211 9.85 0.96 -21.27
C GLU A 211 11.29 1.36 -20.89
N LYS A 212 11.48 2.57 -20.33
CA LYS A 212 12.79 3.05 -19.90
C LYS A 212 13.41 2.20 -18.79
N LEU A 213 12.59 1.70 -17.88
CA LEU A 213 13.08 0.79 -16.83
C LEU A 213 13.40 -0.60 -17.39
N ASP A 214 12.64 -1.10 -18.35
CA ASP A 214 12.91 -2.38 -19.02
C ASP A 214 14.18 -2.32 -19.89
N GLU A 215 14.48 -1.16 -20.53
CA GLU A 215 15.76 -0.91 -21.20
C GLU A 215 16.95 -1.03 -20.23
N LEU A 216 16.84 -0.45 -19.02
CA LEU A 216 17.87 -0.56 -17.98
C LEU A 216 18.06 -2.00 -17.51
N VAL A 217 16.97 -2.74 -17.31
CA VAL A 217 17.00 -4.16 -16.91
C VAL A 217 17.68 -4.99 -18.01
N ALA A 218 17.39 -4.74 -19.27
CA ALA A 218 18.00 -5.48 -20.38
C ALA A 218 19.51 -5.16 -20.58
N LYS A 219 19.94 -3.96 -20.20
CA LYS A 219 21.31 -3.49 -20.40
C LYS A 219 22.28 -3.94 -19.31
N HIS A 220 21.84 -4.02 -18.07
CA HIS A 220 22.70 -4.21 -16.91
C HIS A 220 22.54 -5.59 -16.24
N ASP A 221 23.60 -6.36 -16.16
CA ASP A 221 23.62 -7.67 -15.52
C ASP A 221 23.20 -7.64 -14.04
N CYS A 222 23.39 -6.50 -13.37
CA CYS A 222 22.98 -6.33 -11.97
C CYS A 222 21.48 -6.04 -11.81
N ALA A 223 20.74 -5.72 -12.87
CA ALA A 223 19.30 -5.53 -12.86
C ALA A 223 18.61 -6.83 -13.31
N GLU A 224 17.89 -7.47 -12.40
CA GLU A 224 17.32 -8.79 -12.67
C GLU A 224 15.95 -8.72 -13.34
N THR A 225 15.06 -7.89 -12.82
CA THR A 225 13.70 -7.73 -13.32
C THR A 225 13.10 -6.43 -12.82
N ARG A 226 12.11 -5.92 -13.57
CA ARG A 226 11.24 -4.83 -13.13
C ARG A 226 9.90 -5.40 -12.63
N ARG A 227 9.30 -4.73 -11.63
CA ARG A 227 7.93 -5.00 -11.19
C ARG A 227 7.29 -3.72 -10.66
N GLY A 228 5.97 -3.66 -10.68
CA GLY A 228 5.22 -2.49 -10.21
C GLY A 228 3.96 -2.22 -11.00
N LYS A 229 3.31 -1.10 -10.70
CA LYS A 229 2.14 -0.57 -11.41
C LYS A 229 2.17 0.96 -11.42
N GLY A 230 1.88 1.55 -12.58
CA GLY A 230 1.87 3.02 -12.73
C GLY A 230 3.22 3.64 -12.34
N PHE A 231 3.17 4.65 -11.50
CA PHE A 231 4.37 5.32 -10.97
C PHE A 231 4.85 4.72 -9.63
N MET A 232 4.59 3.46 -9.39
CA MET A 232 5.12 2.68 -8.29
C MET A 232 5.88 1.50 -8.87
N GLN A 233 7.17 1.69 -9.14
CA GLN A 233 8.03 0.76 -9.87
C GLN A 233 9.23 0.34 -9.02
N GLY A 234 9.75 -0.83 -9.28
CA GLY A 234 10.95 -1.35 -8.65
C GLY A 234 11.80 -2.16 -9.62
N ILE A 235 13.12 -2.00 -9.52
CA ILE A 235 14.10 -2.85 -10.21
C ILE A 235 14.79 -3.72 -9.16
N VAL A 236 14.76 -5.02 -9.33
CA VAL A 236 15.50 -5.97 -8.47
C VAL A 236 16.98 -5.90 -8.82
N ILE A 237 17.81 -5.60 -7.82
CA ILE A 237 19.28 -5.51 -7.97
C ILE A 237 19.91 -6.79 -7.43
N LYS A 238 20.76 -7.44 -8.22
CA LYS A 238 21.53 -8.63 -7.85
C LYS A 238 23.04 -8.41 -7.95
N GLY A 239 23.80 -9.25 -7.27
CA GLY A 239 25.25 -9.24 -7.34
C GLY A 239 25.96 -8.06 -6.66
N ARG A 240 25.21 -7.08 -6.19
CA ARG A 240 25.68 -5.95 -5.36
C ARG A 240 24.57 -5.43 -4.43
N PRO A 241 24.90 -4.74 -3.32
CA PRO A 241 23.90 -4.12 -2.48
C PRO A 241 23.14 -3.01 -3.23
N VAL A 242 21.80 -3.00 -3.16
CA VAL A 242 20.98 -1.95 -3.76
C VAL A 242 21.32 -0.56 -3.20
N GLY A 243 21.76 -0.48 -1.93
CA GLY A 243 22.21 0.75 -1.29
C GLY A 243 23.38 1.45 -1.98
N ASP A 244 24.20 0.73 -2.75
CA ASP A 244 25.31 1.32 -3.50
C ASP A 244 24.80 2.06 -4.74
N VAL A 245 23.77 1.52 -5.41
CA VAL A 245 23.08 2.20 -6.52
C VAL A 245 22.38 3.47 -5.99
N VAL A 246 21.69 3.35 -4.83
CA VAL A 246 21.03 4.50 -4.18
C VAL A 246 22.01 5.62 -3.86
N LYS A 247 23.20 5.30 -3.29
CA LYS A 247 24.24 6.29 -2.98
C LYS A 247 24.81 6.97 -4.21
N LYS A 248 25.10 6.19 -5.28
CA LYS A 248 25.59 6.73 -6.56
C LYS A 248 24.54 7.67 -7.18
N ALA A 249 23.27 7.27 -7.20
CA ALA A 249 22.16 8.08 -7.71
C ALA A 249 22.02 9.41 -6.95
N LEU A 250 22.08 9.35 -5.61
CA LEU A 250 22.03 10.55 -4.76
C LEU A 250 23.20 11.51 -5.08
N ALA A 251 24.41 11.00 -5.24
CA ALA A 251 25.57 11.81 -5.59
C ALA A 251 25.43 12.50 -6.96
N LYS A 252 24.59 11.96 -7.86
CA LYS A 252 24.26 12.53 -9.16
C LYS A 252 22.97 13.38 -9.16
N GLY A 253 22.37 13.59 -7.99
CA GLY A 253 21.17 14.42 -7.81
C GLY A 253 19.84 13.69 -8.07
N LEU A 254 19.84 12.36 -8.16
CA LEU A 254 18.64 11.57 -8.28
C LEU A 254 18.27 10.92 -6.95
N LEU A 255 17.08 11.25 -6.43
CA LEU A 255 16.53 10.66 -5.20
C LEU A 255 15.77 9.37 -5.54
N VAL A 256 16.35 8.24 -5.17
CA VAL A 256 15.73 6.92 -5.19
C VAL A 256 15.95 6.25 -3.85
N ILE A 257 15.17 5.22 -3.53
CA ILE A 257 15.25 4.51 -2.25
C ILE A 257 15.17 3.01 -2.47
N SER A 258 15.59 2.24 -1.47
CA SER A 258 15.39 0.79 -1.49
C SER A 258 14.01 0.39 -0.94
N ALA A 259 13.53 -0.79 -1.33
CA ALA A 259 12.41 -1.49 -0.72
C ALA A 259 12.78 -2.97 -0.56
N GLY A 260 12.36 -3.60 0.54
CA GLY A 260 12.87 -4.92 0.86
C GLY A 260 14.39 -4.92 1.02
N SER A 261 15.04 -6.00 0.61
CA SER A 261 16.50 -6.19 0.70
C SER A 261 17.27 -5.73 -0.54
N ASP A 262 16.64 -5.76 -1.72
CA ASP A 262 17.29 -5.80 -3.03
C ASP A 262 16.60 -4.97 -4.12
N VAL A 263 15.50 -4.27 -3.80
CA VAL A 263 14.74 -3.52 -4.80
C VAL A 263 15.09 -2.04 -4.79
N LEU A 264 15.50 -1.51 -5.93
CA LEU A 264 15.57 -0.09 -6.19
C LEU A 264 14.15 0.42 -6.47
N ARG A 265 13.58 1.19 -5.55
CA ARG A 265 12.22 1.70 -5.62
C ARG A 265 12.15 3.08 -6.26
N LEU A 266 11.25 3.22 -7.24
CA LEU A 266 10.98 4.45 -7.97
C LEU A 266 9.51 4.84 -7.76
N VAL A 267 9.31 5.96 -7.08
CA VAL A 267 7.99 6.54 -6.77
C VAL A 267 7.99 8.05 -7.06
N PRO A 268 8.18 8.43 -8.34
CA PRO A 268 8.33 9.83 -8.70
C PRO A 268 7.07 10.66 -8.41
N PRO A 269 7.15 12.00 -8.38
CA PRO A 269 5.96 12.85 -8.37
C PRO A 269 5.02 12.52 -9.53
N LEU A 270 3.69 12.65 -9.32
CA LEU A 270 2.72 12.29 -10.37
C LEU A 270 2.73 13.24 -11.58
N VAL A 271 3.43 14.35 -11.46
CA VAL A 271 3.52 15.42 -12.47
C VAL A 271 4.82 15.41 -13.28
N ILE A 272 5.63 14.33 -13.20
CA ILE A 272 6.86 14.21 -13.99
C ILE A 272 6.56 14.21 -15.49
N THR A 273 7.56 14.61 -16.26
CA THR A 273 7.53 14.65 -17.73
C THR A 273 8.34 13.48 -18.34
N LYS A 274 8.31 13.35 -19.67
CA LYS A 274 9.19 12.41 -20.37
C LYS A 274 10.66 12.75 -20.18
N GLU A 275 10.98 14.03 -20.20
CA GLU A 275 12.34 14.55 -20.00
C GLU A 275 12.88 14.20 -18.60
N ASP A 276 12.02 14.22 -17.58
CA ASP A 276 12.40 13.78 -16.23
C ASP A 276 12.68 12.27 -16.19
N ILE A 277 11.89 11.47 -16.91
CA ILE A 277 12.10 10.02 -17.03
C ILE A 277 13.41 9.72 -17.77
N ASP A 278 13.68 10.42 -18.88
CA ASP A 278 14.92 10.27 -19.65
C ASP A 278 16.15 10.60 -18.79
N LYS A 279 16.11 11.72 -18.08
CA LYS A 279 17.18 12.11 -17.15
C LYS A 279 17.38 11.11 -16.01
N MET A 280 16.29 10.59 -15.45
CA MET A 280 16.36 9.52 -14.46
C MET A 280 17.04 8.27 -15.03
N ALA A 281 16.66 7.85 -16.25
CA ALA A 281 17.20 6.67 -16.91
C ALA A 281 18.71 6.84 -17.20
N GLU A 282 19.15 7.99 -17.70
CA GLU A 282 20.56 8.32 -17.92
C GLU A 282 21.38 8.20 -16.61
N ILE A 283 20.88 8.78 -15.53
CA ILE A 283 21.56 8.72 -14.22
C ILE A 283 21.63 7.29 -13.69
N LEU A 284 20.55 6.53 -13.80
CA LEU A 284 20.52 5.14 -13.34
C LEU A 284 21.41 4.23 -14.18
N ASP A 285 21.49 4.48 -15.48
CA ASP A 285 22.38 3.77 -16.39
C ASP A 285 23.84 3.86 -15.90
N GLU A 286 24.35 5.06 -15.62
CA GLU A 286 25.69 5.27 -15.06
C GLU A 286 25.85 4.70 -13.62
N CYS A 287 24.78 4.60 -12.84
CA CYS A 287 24.85 4.06 -11.47
C CYS A 287 24.91 2.54 -11.44
N MET A 288 24.42 1.88 -12.46
CA MET A 288 24.35 0.42 -12.57
C MET A 288 25.61 -0.20 -13.23
N GLU A 289 26.46 0.63 -13.84
CA GLU A 289 27.80 0.25 -14.26
C GLU A 289 28.71 0.01 -13.00
#